data_6b985e6b7de71559d588a869ccf0dffe
#
_entry.id   6b985e6b7de71559d588a869ccf0dffe
#
_cell.length_a   1.000
_cell.length_b   1.000
_cell.length_c   1.000
_cell.angle_alpha   90.00
_cell.angle_beta   90.00
_cell.angle_gamma   90.00
#
_symmetry.space_group_name_H-M   'P 1'
#
loop_
_entity.id
_entity.type
_entity.pdbx_description
1 polymer ?
#
loop_
_entity_poly.entity_id
_entity_poly.type
_entity_poly.pdbx_seq_one_letter_code
_entity_poly.pdbx_strand_id
1 'polypeptide(L)'
;MIKTIFTTNTLWAATKNMTRKLVDEFGAPLLNAGRVVALSAPRIETKAFPSPEAIATSNPDFIKEKIRVGYRAPAIHDLAVRVASGKYNLEALKTSSLPTLELRKELMTIKGVGPYAAANLLLILGRSDFIPIDSWALKLVSHEWYKGKPITAKEVEKHFEKWGEYKGLAFWFWDWKYNQ
;
A
#
# COMPACT_ATOMS: atom_id res chain seq x y z
N MET A 1 2.52 -4.27 1.90
CA MET A 1 1.33 -4.98 1.39
C MET A 1 0.03 -4.48 2.05
N ILE A 2 -0.24 -4.74 3.34
CA ILE A 2 -1.51 -4.37 4.00
C ILE A 2 -1.83 -2.86 3.88
N LYS A 3 -0.86 -1.98 4.12
CA LYS A 3 -1.06 -0.53 3.93
C LYS A 3 -1.52 -0.18 2.52
N THR A 4 -1.00 -0.86 1.49
CA THR A 4 -1.41 -0.65 0.10
C THR A 4 -2.85 -1.12 -0.13
N ILE A 5 -3.28 -2.22 0.47
CA ILE A 5 -4.68 -2.65 0.45
C ILE A 5 -5.58 -1.57 1.09
N PHE A 6 -5.13 -0.92 2.16
CA PHE A 6 -5.87 0.16 2.81
C PHE A 6 -6.05 1.39 1.93
N THR A 7 -5.16 1.67 0.98
CA THR A 7 -5.29 2.86 0.10
C THR A 7 -6.35 2.70 -0.99
N THR A 8 -6.88 1.50 -1.22
CA THR A 8 -7.86 1.27 -2.29
C THR A 8 -9.22 1.89 -1.93
N ASN A 9 -9.83 2.66 -2.85
CA ASN A 9 -11.14 3.29 -2.67
C ASN A 9 -11.32 4.01 -1.32
N THR A 10 -10.36 4.83 -0.92
CA THR A 10 -10.44 5.55 0.35
C THR A 10 -9.58 6.80 0.35
N LEU A 11 -9.88 7.71 1.28
CA LEU A 11 -9.08 8.90 1.50
C LEU A 11 -7.84 8.57 2.35
N TRP A 12 -6.77 9.35 2.16
CA TRP A 12 -5.51 9.18 2.89
C TRP A 12 -5.69 9.23 4.42
N ALA A 13 -6.56 10.11 4.90
CA ALA A 13 -6.89 10.17 6.33
C ALA A 13 -7.47 8.85 6.88
N ALA A 14 -8.35 8.21 6.11
CA ALA A 14 -8.92 6.91 6.48
C ALA A 14 -7.86 5.80 6.44
N THR A 15 -6.96 5.81 5.45
CA THR A 15 -5.82 4.87 5.38
C THR A 15 -4.93 4.98 6.62
N LYS A 16 -4.58 6.20 7.04
CA LYS A 16 -3.81 6.44 8.26
C LYS A 16 -4.53 5.91 9.51
N ASN A 17 -5.84 6.15 9.60
CA ASN A 17 -6.64 5.70 10.74
C ASN A 17 -6.75 4.18 10.81
N MET A 18 -7.00 3.50 9.67
CA MET A 18 -7.02 2.03 9.60
C MET A 18 -5.66 1.44 9.99
N THR A 19 -4.57 2.03 9.51
CA THR A 19 -3.21 1.59 9.86
C THR A 19 -2.95 1.74 11.36
N ARG A 20 -3.31 2.89 11.95
CA ARG A 20 -3.15 3.12 13.39
C ARG A 20 -3.92 2.08 14.20
N LYS A 21 -5.20 1.89 13.90
CA LYS A 21 -6.04 0.91 14.59
C LYS A 21 -5.51 -0.52 14.48
N LEU A 22 -4.97 -0.89 13.31
CA LEU A 22 -4.35 -2.20 13.13
C LEU A 22 -3.13 -2.37 14.06
N VAL A 23 -2.29 -1.34 14.16
CA VAL A 23 -1.13 -1.33 15.06
C VAL A 23 -1.57 -1.33 16.52
N ASP A 24 -2.57 -0.52 16.88
CA ASP A 24 -3.09 -0.45 18.27
C ASP A 24 -3.65 -1.80 18.74
N GLU A 25 -4.33 -2.54 17.84
CA GLU A 25 -4.98 -3.81 18.18
C GLU A 25 -4.00 -4.99 18.18
N PHE A 26 -3.18 -5.10 17.13
CA PHE A 26 -2.36 -6.30 16.88
C PHE A 26 -0.85 -6.08 17.03
N GLY A 27 -0.40 -4.83 17.21
CA GLY A 27 1.02 -4.52 17.31
C GLY A 27 1.61 -4.92 18.66
N ALA A 28 2.78 -5.54 18.62
CA ALA A 28 3.53 -5.84 19.83
C ALA A 28 4.13 -4.56 20.44
N PRO A 29 4.16 -4.42 21.78
CA PRO A 29 4.85 -3.31 22.43
C PRO A 29 6.33 -3.27 22.03
N LEU A 30 6.83 -2.11 21.62
CA LEU A 30 8.26 -1.92 21.45
C LEU A 30 8.86 -1.65 22.83
N LEU A 31 9.48 -2.67 23.40
CA LEU A 31 10.32 -2.51 24.58
C LEU A 31 11.44 -1.54 24.22
N ASN A 32 11.56 -0.44 24.97
CA ASN A 32 12.45 0.70 24.75
C ASN A 32 13.78 0.33 24.07
N ALA A 33 13.85 0.45 22.75
CA ALA A 33 15.09 0.40 22.03
C ALA A 33 15.83 1.73 22.21
N GLY A 34 16.56 1.86 23.32
CA GLY A 34 17.68 2.82 23.45
C GLY A 34 17.37 4.33 23.43
N ARG A 35 16.13 4.78 23.58
CA ARG A 35 15.84 6.19 23.79
C ARG A 35 15.85 6.49 25.28
N VAL A 36 16.87 7.24 25.74
CA VAL A 36 16.83 7.96 27.02
C VAL A 36 15.72 9.01 26.91
N VAL A 37 14.51 8.61 27.27
CA VAL A 37 13.39 9.55 27.39
C VAL A 37 13.54 10.20 28.77
N ALA A 38 13.58 11.53 28.81
CA ALA A 38 13.55 12.26 30.05
C ALA A 38 12.44 11.73 30.96
N LEU A 39 12.73 11.53 32.26
CA LEU A 39 11.86 10.91 33.26
C LEU A 39 10.49 11.58 33.41
N SER A 40 10.26 12.74 32.77
CA SER A 40 9.04 13.55 32.83
C SER A 40 8.13 13.51 31.62
N ALA A 41 8.50 12.79 30.56
CA ALA A 41 7.65 12.70 29.36
C ALA A 41 6.64 11.54 29.49
N PRO A 42 5.37 11.72 29.07
CA PRO A 42 4.40 10.63 29.06
C PRO A 42 4.94 9.48 28.19
N ARG A 43 4.96 8.27 28.73
CA ARG A 43 5.34 7.05 27.99
C ARG A 43 4.33 6.85 26.87
N ILE A 44 4.67 7.26 25.67
CA ILE A 44 3.93 6.84 24.48
C ILE A 44 4.30 5.37 24.27
N GLU A 45 3.37 4.47 24.53
CA GLU A 45 3.51 3.06 24.14
C GLU A 45 3.58 2.98 22.62
N THR A 46 4.81 2.91 22.11
CA THR A 46 5.03 2.66 20.68
C THR A 46 4.89 1.16 20.41
N LYS A 47 4.05 0.81 19.46
CA LYS A 47 3.85 -0.56 19.02
C LYS A 47 4.48 -0.80 17.64
N ALA A 48 5.02 -1.99 17.44
CA ALA A 48 5.47 -2.43 16.13
C ALA A 48 4.28 -2.63 15.17
N PHE A 49 4.54 -2.56 13.86
CA PHE A 49 3.54 -3.02 12.89
C PHE A 49 3.29 -4.52 13.12
N PRO A 50 2.01 -4.98 13.12
CA PRO A 50 1.67 -6.35 13.46
C PRO A 50 2.37 -7.39 12.58
N SER A 51 2.77 -8.49 13.20
CA SER A 51 3.23 -9.66 12.45
C SER A 51 2.06 -10.36 11.74
N PRO A 52 2.32 -11.13 10.68
CA PRO A 52 1.29 -11.94 10.04
C PRO A 52 0.56 -12.86 11.00
N GLU A 53 1.29 -13.49 11.94
CA GLU A 53 0.78 -14.41 12.94
C GLU A 53 -0.23 -13.71 13.86
N ALA A 54 0.09 -12.50 14.34
CA ALA A 54 -0.81 -11.74 15.20
C ALA A 54 -2.16 -11.42 14.55
N ILE A 55 -2.16 -11.16 13.24
CA ILE A 55 -3.39 -10.91 12.49
C ILE A 55 -4.13 -12.22 12.18
N ALA A 56 -3.39 -13.28 11.86
CA ALA A 56 -3.93 -14.59 11.48
C ALA A 56 -4.68 -15.29 12.62
N THR A 57 -4.34 -15.00 13.89
CA THR A 57 -5.05 -15.54 15.07
C THR A 57 -6.45 -14.96 15.26
N SER A 58 -6.79 -13.90 14.56
CA SER A 58 -8.10 -13.23 14.58
C SER A 58 -9.05 -13.84 13.52
N ASN A 59 -10.17 -13.19 13.28
CA ASN A 59 -11.08 -13.51 12.18
C ASN A 59 -11.49 -12.24 11.42
N PRO A 60 -12.03 -12.38 10.19
CA PRO A 60 -12.40 -11.23 9.37
C PRO A 60 -13.43 -10.30 10.00
N ASP A 61 -14.39 -10.80 10.77
CA ASP A 61 -15.44 -9.98 11.37
C ASP A 61 -14.86 -9.12 12.49
N PHE A 62 -13.99 -9.67 13.34
CA PHE A 62 -13.28 -8.91 14.36
C PHE A 62 -12.42 -7.80 13.73
N ILE A 63 -11.65 -8.13 12.67
CA ILE A 63 -10.84 -7.15 11.93
C ILE A 63 -11.72 -6.05 11.35
N LYS A 64 -12.88 -6.41 10.77
CA LYS A 64 -13.83 -5.47 10.18
C LYS A 64 -14.36 -4.48 11.22
N GLU A 65 -14.76 -4.96 12.39
CA GLU A 65 -15.36 -4.16 13.46
C GLU A 65 -14.33 -3.29 14.17
N LYS A 66 -13.22 -3.86 14.61
CA LYS A 66 -12.21 -3.16 15.41
C LYS A 66 -11.41 -2.17 14.58
N ILE A 67 -10.94 -2.60 13.40
CA ILE A 67 -10.08 -1.76 12.56
C ILE A 67 -10.91 -0.84 11.66
N ARG A 68 -12.18 -1.19 11.40
CA ARG A 68 -13.11 -0.48 10.50
C ARG A 68 -12.61 -0.43 9.05
N VAL A 69 -12.08 -1.55 8.58
CA VAL A 69 -11.53 -1.70 7.21
C VAL A 69 -12.60 -2.09 6.17
N GLY A 70 -13.84 -2.29 6.61
CA GLY A 70 -14.96 -2.66 5.75
C GLY A 70 -14.70 -3.97 4.99
N TYR A 71 -14.97 -3.96 3.68
CA TYR A 71 -14.84 -5.13 2.79
C TYR A 71 -13.41 -5.66 2.64
N ARG A 72 -12.41 -4.95 3.14
CA ARG A 72 -10.99 -5.35 3.07
C ARG A 72 -10.62 -6.41 4.11
N ALA A 73 -11.42 -6.58 5.16
CA ALA A 73 -11.12 -7.48 6.26
C ALA A 73 -10.81 -8.92 5.82
N PRO A 74 -11.60 -9.56 4.95
CA PRO A 74 -11.30 -10.91 4.47
C PRO A 74 -9.98 -11.00 3.69
N ALA A 75 -9.62 -9.94 2.93
CA ALA A 75 -8.37 -9.92 2.17
C ALA A 75 -7.14 -9.80 3.08
N ILE A 76 -7.24 -8.97 4.12
CA ILE A 76 -6.18 -8.77 5.12
C ILE A 76 -5.94 -10.06 5.90
N HIS A 77 -7.02 -10.70 6.36
CA HIS A 77 -6.95 -11.95 7.10
C HIS A 77 -6.37 -13.09 6.24
N ASP A 78 -6.88 -13.28 5.01
CA ASP A 78 -6.37 -14.29 4.08
C ASP A 78 -4.87 -14.13 3.82
N LEU A 79 -4.44 -12.90 3.55
CA LEU A 79 -3.02 -12.61 3.36
C LEU A 79 -2.19 -12.96 4.60
N ALA A 80 -2.64 -12.57 5.78
CA ALA A 80 -1.96 -12.86 7.04
C ALA A 80 -1.83 -14.37 7.29
N VAL A 81 -2.91 -15.13 7.09
CA VAL A 81 -2.93 -16.59 7.22
C VAL A 81 -1.97 -17.26 6.24
N ARG A 82 -1.97 -16.83 4.97
CA ARG A 82 -1.09 -17.40 3.93
C ARG A 82 0.39 -17.12 4.23
N VAL A 83 0.71 -15.94 4.74
CA VAL A 83 2.10 -15.60 5.09
C VAL A 83 2.51 -16.30 6.38
N ALA A 84 1.71 -16.27 7.43
CA ALA A 84 1.98 -16.93 8.71
C ALA A 84 2.15 -18.46 8.57
N SER A 85 1.39 -19.08 7.66
CA SER A 85 1.50 -20.52 7.38
C SER A 85 2.65 -20.90 6.42
N GLY A 86 3.42 -19.93 5.93
CA GLY A 86 4.46 -20.16 4.93
C GLY A 86 3.97 -20.48 3.52
N LYS A 87 2.64 -20.44 3.28
CA LYS A 87 2.05 -20.68 1.95
C LYS A 87 2.35 -19.56 0.96
N TYR A 88 2.72 -18.38 1.44
CA TYR A 88 3.10 -17.25 0.62
C TYR A 88 4.29 -16.50 1.23
N ASN A 89 5.39 -16.42 0.48
CA ASN A 89 6.60 -15.72 0.90
C ASN A 89 6.66 -14.33 0.30
N LEU A 90 6.25 -13.31 1.05
CA LEU A 90 6.29 -11.91 0.61
C LEU A 90 7.72 -11.38 0.43
N GLU A 91 8.67 -11.88 1.20
CA GLU A 91 10.06 -11.42 1.11
C GLU A 91 10.72 -11.85 -0.20
N ALA A 92 10.33 -13.02 -0.74
CA ALA A 92 10.80 -13.49 -2.04
C ALA A 92 10.46 -12.54 -3.20
N LEU A 93 9.45 -11.71 -3.06
CA LEU A 93 9.11 -10.71 -4.08
C LEU A 93 10.21 -9.65 -4.26
N LYS A 94 11.00 -9.36 -3.21
CA LYS A 94 12.10 -8.38 -3.26
C LYS A 94 13.24 -8.82 -4.18
N THR A 95 13.47 -10.12 -4.25
CA THR A 95 14.56 -10.72 -5.03
C THR A 95 14.04 -11.47 -6.27
N SER A 96 12.78 -11.28 -6.61
CA SER A 96 12.16 -11.94 -7.76
C SER A 96 12.84 -11.56 -9.06
N SER A 97 13.25 -12.56 -9.84
CA SER A 97 13.80 -12.40 -11.19
C SER A 97 12.71 -12.36 -12.30
N LEU A 98 11.44 -12.46 -11.92
CA LEU A 98 10.35 -12.41 -12.88
C LEU A 98 10.35 -11.07 -13.66
N PRO A 99 10.01 -11.08 -14.95
CA PRO A 99 9.72 -9.84 -15.66
C PRO A 99 8.63 -9.04 -14.94
N THR A 100 8.69 -7.70 -14.99
CA THR A 100 7.77 -6.84 -14.22
C THR A 100 6.30 -7.14 -14.49
N LEU A 101 5.95 -7.46 -15.75
CA LEU A 101 4.57 -7.82 -16.11
C LEU A 101 4.10 -9.09 -15.39
N GLU A 102 4.95 -10.10 -15.28
CA GLU A 102 4.62 -11.36 -14.60
C GLU A 102 4.54 -11.16 -13.08
N LEU A 103 5.48 -10.41 -12.51
CA LEU A 103 5.42 -10.02 -11.10
C LEU A 103 4.15 -9.22 -10.77
N ARG A 104 3.72 -8.33 -11.68
CA ARG A 104 2.46 -7.61 -11.55
C ARG A 104 1.26 -8.56 -11.52
N LYS A 105 1.22 -9.54 -12.42
CA LYS A 105 0.16 -10.56 -12.43
C LYS A 105 0.14 -11.36 -11.12
N GLU A 106 1.31 -11.76 -10.61
CA GLU A 106 1.44 -12.45 -9.33
C GLU A 106 0.89 -11.59 -8.18
N LEU A 107 1.29 -10.32 -8.08
CA LEU A 107 0.77 -9.41 -7.08
C LEU A 107 -0.76 -9.28 -7.13
N MET A 108 -1.35 -9.28 -8.32
CA MET A 108 -2.80 -9.18 -8.51
C MET A 108 -3.56 -10.46 -8.16
N THR A 109 -2.88 -11.59 -7.92
CA THR A 109 -3.51 -12.81 -7.35
C THR A 109 -3.86 -12.63 -5.87
N ILE A 110 -3.25 -11.65 -5.21
CA ILE A 110 -3.51 -11.35 -3.80
C ILE A 110 -4.84 -10.62 -3.69
N LYS A 111 -5.75 -11.16 -2.90
CA LYS A 111 -7.08 -10.57 -2.69
C LYS A 111 -6.93 -9.13 -2.18
N GLY A 112 -7.65 -8.21 -2.81
CA GLY A 112 -7.57 -6.78 -2.48
C GLY A 112 -6.45 -6.00 -3.17
N VAL A 113 -5.63 -6.65 -4.00
CA VAL A 113 -4.61 -6.02 -4.83
C VAL A 113 -5.10 -5.94 -6.28
N GLY A 114 -5.57 -4.76 -6.68
CA GLY A 114 -5.93 -4.43 -8.07
C GLY A 114 -4.77 -3.75 -8.81
N PRO A 115 -5.01 -3.26 -10.05
CA PRO A 115 -3.98 -2.64 -10.90
C PRO A 115 -3.24 -1.47 -10.22
N TYR A 116 -3.96 -0.58 -9.54
CA TYR A 116 -3.41 0.54 -8.78
C TYR A 116 -2.48 0.06 -7.65
N ALA A 117 -2.98 -0.87 -6.82
CA ALA A 117 -2.22 -1.39 -5.69
C ALA A 117 -0.97 -2.15 -6.17
N ALA A 118 -1.09 -2.95 -7.24
CA ALA A 118 0.03 -3.66 -7.84
C ALA A 118 1.12 -2.70 -8.36
N ALA A 119 0.74 -1.60 -9.01
CA ALA A 119 1.69 -0.60 -9.48
C ALA A 119 2.45 0.08 -8.33
N ASN A 120 1.77 0.43 -7.23
CA ASN A 120 2.42 0.94 -6.02
C ASN A 120 3.37 -0.08 -5.40
N LEU A 121 2.98 -1.35 -5.35
CA LEU A 121 3.84 -2.42 -4.81
C LEU A 121 5.07 -2.64 -5.68
N LEU A 122 4.93 -2.58 -7.00
CA LEU A 122 6.04 -2.66 -7.94
C LEU A 122 7.04 -1.52 -7.72
N LEU A 123 6.58 -0.28 -7.52
CA LEU A 123 7.45 0.85 -7.18
C LEU A 123 8.25 0.58 -5.89
N ILE A 124 7.61 0.02 -4.85
CA ILE A 124 8.28 -0.36 -3.59
C ILE A 124 9.33 -1.47 -3.85
N LEU A 125 9.09 -2.34 -4.82
CA LEU A 125 10.01 -3.40 -5.24
C LEU A 125 11.10 -2.95 -6.23
N GLY A 126 11.17 -1.62 -6.53
CA GLY A 126 12.15 -1.06 -7.46
C GLY A 126 11.79 -1.25 -8.94
N ARG A 127 10.53 -1.57 -9.25
CA ARG A 127 10.02 -1.73 -10.61
C ARG A 127 9.08 -0.57 -10.95
N SER A 128 9.48 0.28 -11.88
CA SER A 128 8.78 1.54 -12.19
C SER A 128 8.06 1.56 -13.54
N ASP A 129 7.88 0.42 -14.15
CA ASP A 129 7.26 0.26 -15.49
C ASP A 129 5.75 0.52 -15.52
N PHE A 130 5.11 0.68 -14.35
CA PHE A 130 3.67 0.90 -14.25
C PHE A 130 3.35 2.13 -13.40
N ILE A 131 2.34 2.88 -13.83
CA ILE A 131 1.84 4.05 -13.11
C ILE A 131 0.72 3.61 -12.18
N PRO A 132 0.73 4.00 -10.89
CA PRO A 132 -0.39 3.77 -9.98
C PRO A 132 -1.54 4.75 -10.28
N ILE A 133 -2.34 4.45 -11.31
CA ILE A 133 -3.41 5.32 -11.77
C ILE A 133 -4.63 5.21 -10.86
N ASP A 134 -4.99 6.31 -10.24
CA ASP A 134 -6.20 6.51 -9.44
C ASP A 134 -6.95 7.78 -9.87
N SER A 135 -7.96 8.19 -9.11
CA SER A 135 -8.71 9.41 -9.39
C SER A 135 -7.86 10.68 -9.31
N TRP A 136 -6.79 10.67 -8.50
CA TRP A 136 -5.85 11.78 -8.41
C TRP A 136 -4.98 11.87 -9.67
N ALA A 137 -4.43 10.75 -10.13
CA ALA A 137 -3.66 10.67 -11.37
C ALA A 137 -4.46 11.19 -12.57
N LEU A 138 -5.74 10.82 -12.66
CA LEU A 138 -6.63 11.33 -13.70
C LEU A 138 -6.82 12.85 -13.61
N LYS A 139 -7.04 13.39 -12.41
CA LYS A 139 -7.19 14.84 -12.20
C LYS A 139 -5.91 15.59 -12.53
N LEU A 140 -4.77 15.11 -12.06
CA LEU A 140 -3.47 15.73 -12.30
C LEU A 140 -3.19 15.86 -13.79
N VAL A 141 -3.25 14.75 -14.53
CA VAL A 141 -2.98 14.74 -15.98
C VAL A 141 -4.01 15.54 -16.76
N SER A 142 -5.29 15.45 -16.37
CA SER A 142 -6.36 16.27 -16.96
C SER A 142 -6.08 17.76 -16.82
N HIS A 143 -5.68 18.20 -15.64
CA HIS A 143 -5.36 19.61 -15.37
C HIS A 143 -4.14 20.09 -16.16
N GLU A 144 -3.06 19.28 -16.15
CA GLU A 144 -1.79 19.66 -16.78
C GLU A 144 -1.86 19.74 -18.31
N TRP A 145 -2.51 18.77 -18.93
CA TRP A 145 -2.41 18.62 -20.40
C TRP A 145 -3.74 18.66 -21.14
N TYR A 146 -4.89 18.54 -20.44
CA TYR A 146 -6.21 18.49 -21.07
C TYR A 146 -7.14 19.62 -20.63
N LYS A 147 -6.62 20.67 -19.99
CA LYS A 147 -7.41 21.85 -19.52
C LYS A 147 -8.62 21.45 -18.65
N GLY A 148 -8.46 20.43 -17.81
CA GLY A 148 -9.50 19.94 -16.92
C GLY A 148 -10.54 19.02 -17.55
N LYS A 149 -10.42 18.66 -18.84
CA LYS A 149 -11.36 17.74 -19.50
C LYS A 149 -11.23 16.33 -18.95
N PRO A 150 -12.33 15.56 -18.83
CA PRO A 150 -12.28 14.17 -18.42
C PRO A 150 -11.36 13.34 -19.33
N ILE A 151 -10.53 12.50 -18.73
CA ILE A 151 -9.59 11.63 -19.42
C ILE A 151 -9.67 10.19 -18.89
N THR A 152 -9.08 9.27 -19.62
CA THR A 152 -8.99 7.84 -19.30
C THR A 152 -7.60 7.47 -18.78
N ALA A 153 -7.47 6.29 -18.19
CA ALA A 153 -6.19 5.74 -17.77
C ALA A 153 -5.18 5.61 -18.94
N LYS A 154 -5.67 5.35 -20.17
CA LYS A 154 -4.81 5.28 -21.36
C LYS A 154 -4.15 6.61 -21.68
N GLU A 155 -4.84 7.72 -21.45
CA GLU A 155 -4.29 9.05 -21.69
C GLU A 155 -3.23 9.40 -20.64
N VAL A 156 -3.41 8.97 -19.38
CA VAL A 156 -2.37 9.08 -18.36
C VAL A 156 -1.13 8.29 -18.78
N GLU A 157 -1.28 7.02 -19.14
CA GLU A 157 -0.18 6.16 -19.59
C GLU A 157 0.58 6.80 -20.76
N LYS A 158 -0.13 7.30 -21.78
CA LYS A 158 0.45 7.94 -22.98
C LYS A 158 1.35 9.13 -22.63
N HIS A 159 0.97 9.96 -21.67
CA HIS A 159 1.79 11.12 -21.29
C HIS A 159 3.12 10.76 -20.65
N PHE A 160 3.19 9.60 -19.98
CA PHE A 160 4.40 9.12 -19.32
C PHE A 160 5.15 8.04 -20.12
N GLU A 161 4.67 7.65 -21.30
CA GLU A 161 5.27 6.61 -22.13
C GLU A 161 6.71 6.90 -22.56
N LYS A 162 7.04 8.17 -22.76
CA LYS A 162 8.39 8.64 -23.13
C LYS A 162 9.49 8.30 -22.11
N TRP A 163 9.14 8.00 -20.86
CA TRP A 163 10.08 7.57 -19.82
C TRP A 163 10.27 6.04 -19.76
N GLY A 164 9.61 5.27 -20.63
CA GLY A 164 9.78 3.82 -20.72
C GLY A 164 9.56 3.11 -19.40
N GLU A 165 10.57 2.35 -18.97
CA GLU A 165 10.55 1.61 -17.70
C GLU A 165 10.51 2.50 -16.44
N TYR A 166 10.84 3.78 -16.56
CA TYR A 166 10.82 4.75 -15.46
C TYR A 166 9.52 5.56 -15.37
N LYS A 167 8.49 5.23 -16.16
CA LYS A 167 7.27 6.04 -16.23
C LYS A 167 6.52 6.16 -14.89
N GLY A 168 6.51 5.11 -14.07
CA GLY A 168 5.91 5.17 -12.73
C GLY A 168 6.68 6.06 -11.77
N LEU A 169 8.00 6.08 -11.86
CA LEU A 169 8.86 6.96 -11.08
C LEU A 169 8.72 8.43 -11.54
N ALA A 170 8.68 8.65 -12.86
CA ALA A 170 8.44 9.98 -13.43
C ALA A 170 7.09 10.56 -12.99
N PHE A 171 6.04 9.72 -12.97
CA PHE A 171 4.74 10.09 -12.43
C PHE A 171 4.81 10.44 -10.94
N TRP A 172 5.49 9.62 -10.13
CA TRP A 172 5.66 9.86 -8.70
C TRP A 172 6.30 11.20 -8.39
N PHE A 173 7.39 11.55 -9.07
CA PHE A 173 8.05 12.83 -8.89
C PHE A 173 7.27 14.01 -9.49
N TRP A 174 6.45 13.77 -10.51
CA TRP A 174 5.56 14.80 -11.06
C TRP A 174 4.49 15.21 -10.05
N ASP A 175 3.92 14.24 -9.37
CA ASP A 175 2.91 14.45 -8.33
C ASP A 175 3.47 15.26 -7.14
N TRP A 176 4.73 15.11 -6.79
CA TRP A 176 5.39 15.86 -5.73
C TRP A 176 5.36 17.38 -5.93
N LYS A 177 5.38 17.83 -7.15
CA LYS A 177 5.29 19.25 -7.52
C LYS A 177 4.04 19.95 -6.95
N TYR A 178 2.97 19.19 -6.70
CA TYR A 178 1.67 19.71 -6.24
C TYR A 178 1.40 19.48 -4.74
N ASN A 179 2.28 18.78 -4.06
CA ASN A 179 2.14 18.40 -2.65
C ASN A 179 3.04 19.23 -1.72
N GLN A 180 3.61 20.33 -2.21
CA GLN A 180 4.41 21.28 -1.42
C GLN A 180 3.59 22.46 -0.94
#